data_f84d77558dc403508574403f5f93cc96
#
_entry.id   f84d77558dc403508574403f5f93cc96
#
_cell.length_a   1.000
_cell.length_b   1.000
_cell.length_c   1.000
_cell.angle_alpha   90.00
_cell.angle_beta   90.00
_cell.angle_gamma   90.00
#
_symmetry.space_group_name_H-M   'P 1'
#
loop_
_entity.id
_entity.type
_entity.pdbx_description
1 polymer ?
#
loop_
_entity_poly.entity_id
_entity_poly.type
_entity_poly.pdbx_seq_one_letter_code
_entity_poly.pdbx_strand_id
1 'polypeptide(L)'
;MEKYAVYVPRLIKKRENFSPGHRACIGCGEALALRLAFKALDNNVIVVNATGCMEIFTSQLPLSSWYLPWIHTLFENAAAVASGIEAGYKAMRRKGMPVPENTKVVAIGGDGATSDIGLQAISGALERGHDFTYICFDNEAYMNTGIQRSSATPFGAATTTSPAGKNSIGQFSWKKNMPEIAAAHNIPYVATACHSYPFDLMAKVKKAVDTKGPAYVHILSVCPTGWRSATDTVIRQGRLAVQTGMFPLYEVVNGQYKMSVDLPKLKPVKDYLKIQGRFRHLSDDIIRQIQDRVELEYQKLLEKAKNGIESKRTARKGK
;
A
#
# COMPACT_ATOMS: atom_id res chain seq x y z
N MET A 1 8.50 -25.16 3.30
CA MET A 1 7.93 -24.34 2.20
C MET A 1 6.99 -23.31 2.81
N GLU A 2 7.22 -22.01 2.61
CA GLU A 2 6.35 -21.00 3.20
C GLU A 2 4.95 -21.10 2.57
N LYS A 3 3.91 -21.16 3.40
CA LYS A 3 2.49 -21.35 3.04
C LYS A 3 1.95 -20.35 1.98
N TYR A 4 2.67 -19.26 1.74
CA TYR A 4 2.26 -18.15 0.87
C TYR A 4 3.09 -18.02 -0.42
N ALA A 5 4.04 -18.94 -0.65
CA ALA A 5 5.05 -18.78 -1.70
C ALA A 5 4.55 -19.07 -3.12
N VAL A 6 3.32 -19.58 -3.32
CA VAL A 6 2.91 -20.07 -4.64
C VAL A 6 1.46 -19.70 -4.96
N TYR A 7 1.26 -18.48 -5.46
CA TYR A 7 0.09 -18.19 -6.26
C TYR A 7 0.40 -18.51 -7.73
N VAL A 8 -0.25 -19.52 -8.27
CA VAL A 8 -0.27 -19.79 -9.72
C VAL A 8 -1.66 -19.51 -10.25
N PRO A 9 -1.82 -19.10 -11.52
CA PRO A 9 -3.13 -18.68 -12.07
C PRO A 9 -4.25 -19.71 -11.88
N ARG A 10 -3.92 -21.01 -11.92
CA ARG A 10 -4.89 -22.10 -11.73
C ARG A 10 -5.40 -22.25 -10.29
N LEU A 11 -4.66 -21.76 -9.29
CA LEU A 11 -5.01 -21.83 -7.87
C LEU A 11 -5.68 -20.57 -7.34
N ILE A 12 -5.79 -19.53 -8.17
CA ILE A 12 -6.50 -18.31 -7.79
C ILE A 12 -8.00 -18.63 -7.74
N LYS A 13 -8.65 -18.24 -6.65
CA LYS A 13 -10.10 -18.40 -6.48
C LYS A 13 -10.85 -17.76 -7.63
N LYS A 14 -11.83 -18.45 -8.20
CA LYS A 14 -12.71 -17.88 -9.24
C LYS A 14 -13.62 -16.80 -8.69
N ARG A 15 -14.00 -16.89 -7.41
CA ARG A 15 -14.88 -15.93 -6.74
C ARG A 15 -14.20 -14.56 -6.65
N GLU A 16 -14.98 -13.53 -6.91
CA GLU A 16 -14.61 -12.13 -6.73
C GLU A 16 -15.28 -11.61 -5.46
N ASN A 17 -14.54 -10.84 -4.66
CA ASN A 17 -15.07 -10.08 -3.52
C ASN A 17 -15.32 -8.61 -3.88
N PHE A 18 -14.93 -8.25 -5.10
CA PHE A 18 -15.08 -6.93 -5.70
C PHE A 18 -15.66 -7.07 -7.10
N SER A 19 -16.82 -6.43 -7.32
CA SER A 19 -17.57 -6.52 -8.59
C SER A 19 -16.84 -5.82 -9.75
N PRO A 20 -16.89 -6.36 -10.96
CA PRO A 20 -16.40 -5.68 -12.16
C PRO A 20 -17.22 -4.42 -12.53
N GLY A 21 -18.42 -4.21 -11.96
CA GLY A 21 -19.30 -3.08 -12.24
C GLY A 21 -18.92 -1.77 -11.55
N HIS A 22 -17.66 -1.59 -11.14
CA HIS A 22 -17.16 -0.36 -10.53
C HIS A 22 -16.99 0.79 -11.54
N ARG A 23 -16.90 2.04 -11.04
CA ARG A 23 -16.73 3.26 -11.86
C ARG A 23 -15.34 3.89 -11.79
N ALA A 24 -14.29 3.06 -11.67
CA ALA A 24 -12.92 3.55 -11.71
C ALA A 24 -12.54 4.10 -13.09
N CYS A 25 -11.56 5.00 -13.10
CA CYS A 25 -10.99 5.53 -14.35
C CYS A 25 -10.40 4.43 -15.22
N ILE A 26 -10.33 4.66 -16.54
CA ILE A 26 -9.67 3.75 -17.47
C ILE A 26 -8.19 3.60 -17.10
N GLY A 27 -7.73 2.34 -16.98
CA GLY A 27 -6.34 2.04 -16.58
C GLY A 27 -6.02 2.32 -15.11
N CYS A 28 -7.03 2.42 -14.23
CA CYS A 28 -6.81 2.67 -12.81
C CYS A 28 -6.03 1.53 -12.15
N GLY A 29 -4.78 1.82 -11.72
CA GLY A 29 -3.95 0.85 -10.99
C GLY A 29 -4.49 0.55 -9.59
N GLU A 30 -5.22 1.49 -8.98
CA GLU A 30 -5.84 1.31 -7.67
C GLU A 30 -7.01 0.31 -7.71
N ALA A 31 -7.86 0.38 -8.72
CA ALA A 31 -8.95 -0.60 -8.93
C ALA A 31 -8.38 -2.00 -9.18
N LEU A 32 -7.29 -2.12 -9.96
CA LEU A 32 -6.59 -3.38 -10.17
C LEU A 32 -5.98 -3.92 -8.87
N ALA A 33 -5.29 -3.05 -8.11
CA ALA A 33 -4.69 -3.41 -6.83
C ALA A 33 -5.76 -3.87 -5.82
N LEU A 34 -6.88 -3.16 -5.73
CA LEU A 34 -8.02 -3.49 -4.87
C LEU A 34 -8.57 -4.88 -5.23
N ARG A 35 -8.84 -5.12 -6.50
CA ARG A 35 -9.33 -6.43 -6.96
C ARG A 35 -8.38 -7.56 -6.59
N LEU A 36 -7.08 -7.40 -6.83
CA LEU A 36 -6.07 -8.40 -6.51
C LEU A 36 -5.97 -8.65 -5.00
N ALA A 37 -5.97 -7.59 -4.19
CA ALA A 37 -5.92 -7.69 -2.74
C ALA A 37 -7.11 -8.49 -2.20
N PHE A 38 -8.32 -8.15 -2.60
CA PHE A 38 -9.52 -8.80 -2.10
C PHE A 38 -9.79 -10.17 -2.73
N LYS A 39 -9.22 -10.46 -3.90
CA LYS A 39 -9.23 -11.80 -4.49
C LYS A 39 -8.38 -12.81 -3.69
N ALA A 40 -7.39 -12.34 -2.94
CA ALA A 40 -6.58 -13.16 -2.04
C ALA A 40 -7.32 -13.54 -0.74
N LEU A 41 -8.43 -12.87 -0.41
CA LEU A 41 -9.12 -13.00 0.86
C LEU A 41 -10.35 -13.92 0.77
N ASP A 42 -10.75 -14.45 1.93
CA ASP A 42 -11.99 -15.17 2.12
C ASP A 42 -13.15 -14.21 2.41
N ASN A 43 -14.36 -14.76 2.66
CA ASN A 43 -15.56 -13.94 2.88
C ASN A 43 -15.72 -13.41 4.30
N ASN A 44 -14.97 -13.94 5.25
CA ASN A 44 -15.04 -13.53 6.66
C ASN A 44 -14.20 -12.27 6.90
N VAL A 45 -14.44 -11.24 6.09
CA VAL A 45 -13.74 -9.96 6.17
C VAL A 45 -14.76 -8.83 6.28
N ILE A 46 -14.54 -7.92 7.20
CA ILE A 46 -15.22 -6.63 7.27
C ILE A 46 -14.28 -5.56 6.77
N VAL A 47 -14.72 -4.78 5.82
CA VAL A 47 -13.94 -3.72 5.19
C VAL A 47 -14.32 -2.37 5.78
N VAL A 48 -13.34 -1.61 6.26
CA VAL A 48 -13.49 -0.22 6.69
C VAL A 48 -12.75 0.66 5.70
N ASN A 49 -13.46 1.47 4.95
CA ASN A 49 -12.91 2.23 3.82
C ASN A 49 -12.93 3.73 4.12
N ALA A 50 -11.76 4.36 4.13
CA ALA A 50 -11.64 5.81 4.19
C ALA A 50 -12.16 6.46 2.89
N THR A 51 -12.73 7.65 2.99
CA THR A 51 -13.09 8.47 1.83
C THR A 51 -11.89 8.61 0.87
N GLY A 52 -12.14 8.52 -0.42
CA GLY A 52 -11.12 8.64 -1.47
C GLY A 52 -11.55 7.97 -2.76
N CYS A 53 -10.61 7.77 -3.70
CA CYS A 53 -10.92 7.13 -4.99
C CYS A 53 -11.62 5.78 -4.81
N MET A 54 -11.11 4.91 -3.93
CA MET A 54 -11.68 3.57 -3.70
C MET A 54 -13.12 3.62 -3.22
N GLU A 55 -13.43 4.53 -2.32
CA GLU A 55 -14.79 4.72 -1.86
C GLU A 55 -15.69 5.18 -3.01
N ILE A 56 -15.30 6.25 -3.69
CA ILE A 56 -16.11 6.89 -4.73
C ILE A 56 -16.42 5.95 -5.90
N PHE A 57 -15.45 5.17 -6.39
CA PHE A 57 -15.74 4.30 -7.53
C PHE A 57 -16.41 2.97 -7.15
N THR A 58 -16.56 2.66 -5.85
CA THR A 58 -17.13 1.37 -5.39
C THR A 58 -18.51 1.48 -4.75
N SER A 59 -18.94 2.67 -4.32
CA SER A 59 -20.12 2.85 -3.44
C SER A 59 -21.19 3.79 -3.98
N GLN A 60 -21.32 3.96 -5.28
CA GLN A 60 -22.32 4.86 -5.87
C GLN A 60 -23.75 4.31 -5.75
N LEU A 61 -24.58 4.97 -4.98
CA LEU A 61 -26.00 4.65 -4.82
C LEU A 61 -26.73 4.57 -6.17
N PRO A 62 -27.66 3.59 -6.32
CA PRO A 62 -28.06 2.57 -5.35
C PRO A 62 -27.18 1.31 -5.37
N LEU A 63 -26.05 1.34 -6.07
CA LEU A 63 -25.19 0.19 -6.34
C LEU A 63 -23.95 0.22 -5.44
N SER A 64 -23.48 -0.98 -5.07
CA SER A 64 -22.18 -1.19 -4.43
C SER A 64 -21.40 -2.26 -5.19
N SER A 65 -20.09 -2.07 -5.33
CA SER A 65 -19.21 -3.06 -5.93
C SER A 65 -18.66 -4.09 -4.93
N TRP A 66 -19.12 -4.06 -3.67
CA TRP A 66 -18.63 -4.94 -2.61
C TRP A 66 -19.54 -6.14 -2.39
N TYR A 67 -18.95 -7.33 -2.33
CA TYR A 67 -19.60 -8.57 -1.91
C TYR A 67 -19.24 -8.95 -0.46
N LEU A 68 -18.61 -8.06 0.27
CA LEU A 68 -18.23 -8.19 1.67
C LEU A 68 -18.96 -7.13 2.51
N PRO A 69 -19.16 -7.37 3.82
CA PRO A 69 -19.52 -6.30 4.75
C PRO A 69 -18.55 -5.14 4.63
N TRP A 70 -19.07 -3.95 4.33
CA TRP A 70 -18.29 -2.77 4.03
C TRP A 70 -18.88 -1.55 4.70
N ILE A 71 -18.06 -0.70 5.27
CA ILE A 71 -18.44 0.57 5.88
C ILE A 71 -17.55 1.69 5.36
N HIS A 72 -18.17 2.78 4.90
CA HIS A 72 -17.52 4.03 4.57
C HIS A 72 -17.24 4.85 5.84
N THR A 73 -16.06 5.41 5.93
CA THR A 73 -15.64 6.30 7.00
C THR A 73 -15.00 7.57 6.43
N LEU A 74 -14.82 8.58 7.25
CA LEU A 74 -14.11 9.79 6.84
C LEU A 74 -12.61 9.49 6.55
N PHE A 75 -11.91 10.44 5.96
CA PHE A 75 -10.50 10.29 5.56
C PHE A 75 -9.60 9.78 6.69
N GLU A 76 -9.78 10.33 7.90
CA GLU A 76 -8.86 10.18 9.03
C GLU A 76 -9.10 8.94 9.87
N ASN A 77 -10.32 8.38 9.86
CA ASN A 77 -10.74 7.52 10.98
C ASN A 77 -10.91 6.02 10.65
N ALA A 78 -10.51 5.57 9.45
CA ALA A 78 -10.65 4.15 9.09
C ALA A 78 -9.98 3.20 10.09
N ALA A 79 -8.78 3.52 10.57
CA ALA A 79 -8.09 2.71 11.57
C ALA A 79 -8.78 2.75 12.95
N ALA A 80 -9.35 3.90 13.34
CA ALA A 80 -10.10 4.03 14.59
C ALA A 80 -11.39 3.19 14.56
N VAL A 81 -12.13 3.23 13.44
CA VAL A 81 -13.34 2.42 13.25
C VAL A 81 -13.00 0.92 13.23
N ALA A 82 -11.93 0.53 12.52
CA ALA A 82 -11.45 -0.86 12.53
C ALA A 82 -11.08 -1.34 13.95
N SER A 83 -10.40 -0.51 14.73
CA SER A 83 -10.13 -0.77 16.16
C SER A 83 -11.40 -0.94 16.97
N GLY A 84 -12.40 -0.10 16.71
CA GLY A 84 -13.71 -0.18 17.38
C GLY A 84 -14.46 -1.47 17.07
N ILE A 85 -14.47 -1.91 15.81
CA ILE A 85 -15.09 -3.18 15.39
C ILE A 85 -14.39 -4.37 16.07
N GLU A 86 -13.06 -4.39 16.04
CA GLU A 86 -12.27 -5.45 16.67
C GLU A 86 -12.51 -5.52 18.20
N ALA A 87 -12.47 -4.37 18.86
CA ALA A 87 -12.76 -4.27 20.29
C ALA A 87 -14.21 -4.67 20.63
N GLY A 88 -15.17 -4.29 19.78
CA GLY A 88 -16.57 -4.70 19.88
C GLY A 88 -16.72 -6.22 19.82
N TYR A 89 -16.11 -6.88 18.85
CA TYR A 89 -16.14 -8.34 18.75
C TYR A 89 -15.48 -9.03 19.95
N LYS A 90 -14.38 -8.52 20.47
CA LYS A 90 -13.78 -9.02 21.72
C LYS A 90 -14.74 -8.88 22.91
N ALA A 91 -15.44 -7.75 23.02
CA ALA A 91 -16.41 -7.53 24.09
C ALA A 91 -17.63 -8.46 23.98
N MET A 92 -18.17 -8.65 22.77
CA MET A 92 -19.28 -9.57 22.52
C MET A 92 -18.91 -11.01 22.89
N ARG A 93 -17.72 -11.50 22.47
CA ARG A 93 -17.24 -12.84 22.85
C ARG A 93 -17.12 -13.02 24.37
N ARG A 94 -16.57 -12.01 25.08
CA ARG A 94 -16.48 -12.06 26.56
C ARG A 94 -17.87 -12.15 27.24
N LYS A 95 -18.91 -11.59 26.61
CA LYS A 95 -20.29 -11.65 27.08
C LYS A 95 -21.05 -12.91 26.63
N GLY A 96 -20.39 -13.86 25.97
CA GLY A 96 -21.02 -15.07 25.44
C GLY A 96 -21.98 -14.83 24.27
N MET A 97 -21.94 -13.67 23.64
CA MET A 97 -22.76 -13.36 22.47
C MET A 97 -22.25 -14.08 21.22
N PRO A 98 -23.12 -14.52 20.31
CA PRO A 98 -22.69 -15.15 19.07
C PRO A 98 -21.94 -14.13 18.19
N VAL A 99 -20.73 -14.44 17.86
CA VAL A 99 -19.87 -13.65 16.97
C VAL A 99 -19.31 -14.59 15.91
N PRO A 100 -19.34 -14.23 14.61
CA PRO A 100 -18.76 -15.07 13.58
C PRO A 100 -17.29 -15.40 13.90
N GLU A 101 -16.95 -16.68 13.80
CA GLU A 101 -15.58 -17.13 14.01
C GLU A 101 -14.68 -16.64 12.88
N ASN A 102 -13.41 -16.37 13.21
CA ASN A 102 -12.38 -16.00 12.25
C ASN A 102 -12.67 -14.74 11.41
N THR A 103 -13.58 -13.86 11.86
CA THR A 103 -13.81 -12.59 11.19
C THR A 103 -12.55 -11.72 11.25
N LYS A 104 -12.11 -11.24 10.09
CA LYS A 104 -10.97 -10.35 9.94
C LYS A 104 -11.46 -8.93 9.67
N VAL A 105 -10.77 -7.95 10.25
CA VAL A 105 -11.07 -6.53 10.01
C VAL A 105 -9.96 -5.96 9.13
N VAL A 106 -10.35 -5.40 8.00
CA VAL A 106 -9.42 -4.79 7.04
C VAL A 106 -9.80 -3.33 6.85
N ALA A 107 -8.93 -2.42 7.31
CA ALA A 107 -9.04 -1.00 7.02
C ALA A 107 -8.31 -0.69 5.71
N ILE A 108 -8.90 0.12 4.85
CA ILE A 108 -8.29 0.56 3.61
C ILE A 108 -8.36 2.09 3.50
N GLY A 109 -7.30 2.69 2.96
CA GLY A 109 -7.21 4.12 2.73
C GLY A 109 -6.27 4.47 1.58
N GLY A 110 -6.46 5.61 0.96
CA GLY A 110 -5.48 6.22 0.05
C GLY A 110 -4.27 6.76 0.81
N ASP A 111 -3.28 7.24 0.07
CA ASP A 111 -2.05 7.78 0.66
C ASP A 111 -2.28 9.04 1.51
N GLY A 112 -3.17 9.94 1.12
CA GLY A 112 -3.55 11.11 1.93
C GLY A 112 -4.24 10.72 3.23
N ALA A 113 -5.19 9.79 3.18
CA ALA A 113 -5.86 9.23 4.35
C ALA A 113 -4.89 8.49 5.29
N THR A 114 -3.82 7.94 4.75
CA THR A 114 -2.83 7.15 5.50
C THR A 114 -1.70 8.00 6.06
N SER A 115 -1.05 8.78 5.18
CA SER A 115 0.22 9.44 5.49
C SER A 115 0.05 10.81 6.13
N ASP A 116 -1.11 11.41 5.96
CA ASP A 116 -1.42 12.75 6.46
C ASP A 116 -2.49 12.70 7.55
N ILE A 117 -3.75 12.90 7.18
CA ILE A 117 -4.83 13.15 8.13
C ILE A 117 -5.17 11.95 9.04
N GLY A 118 -4.98 10.71 8.57
CA GLY A 118 -5.27 9.49 9.35
C GLY A 118 -4.08 8.91 10.10
N LEU A 119 -2.89 9.51 10.02
CA LEU A 119 -1.68 8.98 10.64
C LEU A 119 -1.84 8.78 12.16
N GLN A 120 -2.50 9.71 12.86
CA GLN A 120 -2.77 9.60 14.29
C GLN A 120 -3.61 8.35 14.62
N ALA A 121 -4.70 8.12 13.88
CA ALA A 121 -5.59 6.99 14.11
C ALA A 121 -4.89 5.65 13.83
N ILE A 122 -4.07 5.60 12.76
CA ILE A 122 -3.26 4.44 12.41
C ILE A 122 -2.23 4.16 13.51
N SER A 123 -1.45 5.15 13.89
CA SER A 123 -0.43 5.02 14.94
C SER A 123 -1.02 4.49 16.24
N GLY A 124 -2.13 5.06 16.69
CA GLY A 124 -2.80 4.60 17.90
C GLY A 124 -3.41 3.19 17.79
N ALA A 125 -3.88 2.78 16.62
CA ALA A 125 -4.40 1.43 16.41
C ALA A 125 -3.27 0.38 16.39
N LEU A 126 -2.15 0.70 15.75
CA LEU A 126 -0.96 -0.15 15.70
C LEU A 126 -0.35 -0.32 17.10
N GLU A 127 -0.21 0.77 17.86
CA GLU A 127 0.33 0.80 19.22
C GLU A 127 -0.50 -0.06 20.18
N ARG A 128 -1.83 0.02 20.14
CA ARG A 128 -2.72 -0.78 20.98
C ARG A 128 -2.77 -2.26 20.63
N GLY A 129 -2.13 -2.69 19.55
CA GLY A 129 -2.04 -4.10 19.17
C GLY A 129 -3.38 -4.71 18.72
N HIS A 130 -4.30 -3.93 18.16
CA HIS A 130 -5.55 -4.44 17.61
C HIS A 130 -5.32 -5.45 16.49
N ASP A 131 -6.14 -6.53 16.45
CA ASP A 131 -6.03 -7.57 15.41
C ASP A 131 -6.78 -7.13 14.13
N PHE A 132 -6.11 -6.32 13.33
CA PHE A 132 -6.61 -5.83 12.05
C PHE A 132 -5.49 -5.64 11.03
N THR A 133 -5.84 -5.57 9.76
CA THR A 133 -4.92 -5.23 8.69
C THR A 133 -5.25 -3.84 8.14
N TYR A 134 -4.27 -2.96 8.04
CA TYR A 134 -4.39 -1.71 7.31
C TYR A 134 -3.72 -1.81 5.94
N ILE A 135 -4.45 -1.49 4.87
CA ILE A 135 -3.92 -1.47 3.51
C ILE A 135 -3.99 -0.04 2.98
N CYS A 136 -2.82 0.52 2.69
CA CYS A 136 -2.70 1.79 1.97
C CYS A 136 -2.63 1.53 0.46
N PHE A 137 -3.52 2.14 -0.30
CA PHE A 137 -3.45 2.21 -1.75
C PHE A 137 -2.86 3.56 -2.14
N ASP A 138 -1.57 3.58 -2.45
CA ASP A 138 -0.79 4.78 -2.66
C ASP A 138 -0.74 5.15 -4.15
N ASN A 139 -1.52 6.15 -4.53
CA ASN A 139 -1.48 6.76 -5.87
C ASN A 139 -0.71 8.09 -5.91
N GLU A 140 -0.08 8.45 -4.78
CA GLU A 140 0.88 9.54 -4.60
C GLU A 140 0.28 10.96 -4.68
N ALA A 141 -1.02 11.12 -4.35
CA ALA A 141 -1.70 12.40 -4.14
C ALA A 141 -3.10 12.21 -3.55
N TYR A 142 -3.76 13.29 -3.08
CA TYR A 142 -5.21 13.34 -2.95
C TYR A 142 -5.82 13.41 -4.36
N MET A 143 -5.96 12.25 -5.02
CA MET A 143 -6.29 12.18 -6.45
C MET A 143 -7.73 12.55 -6.74
N ASN A 144 -8.69 12.00 -5.98
CA ASN A 144 -10.11 12.16 -6.22
C ASN A 144 -10.57 13.61 -6.08
N THR A 145 -10.01 14.33 -5.13
CA THR A 145 -10.37 15.74 -4.85
C THR A 145 -9.75 16.75 -5.82
N GLY A 146 -8.90 16.32 -6.74
CA GLY A 146 -8.31 17.18 -7.76
C GLY A 146 -6.78 17.22 -7.75
N ILE A 147 -6.14 16.11 -7.38
CA ILE A 147 -4.68 15.92 -7.49
C ILE A 147 -3.89 16.88 -6.59
N GLN A 148 -4.34 17.07 -5.36
CA GLN A 148 -3.59 17.84 -4.37
C GLN A 148 -2.39 17.02 -3.84
N ARG A 149 -1.37 17.71 -3.44
CA ARG A 149 -0.19 17.13 -2.81
C ARG A 149 -0.56 16.39 -1.53
N SER A 150 -0.06 15.16 -1.36
CA SER A 150 0.02 14.43 -0.08
C SER A 150 1.47 14.30 0.39
N SER A 151 1.71 13.80 1.61
CA SER A 151 3.06 13.44 2.06
C SER A 151 3.67 12.26 1.29
N ALA A 152 2.86 11.51 0.54
CA ALA A 152 3.32 10.44 -0.33
C ALA A 152 3.66 10.92 -1.74
N THR A 153 3.42 12.17 -2.07
CA THR A 153 3.78 12.75 -3.37
C THR A 153 5.31 12.79 -3.51
N PRO A 154 5.88 12.21 -4.58
CA PRO A 154 7.32 12.14 -4.76
C PRO A 154 7.95 13.52 -4.96
N PHE A 155 9.20 13.67 -4.52
CA PHE A 155 10.01 14.86 -4.77
C PHE A 155 10.05 15.19 -6.27
N GLY A 156 9.82 16.45 -6.61
CA GLY A 156 9.77 16.95 -7.98
C GLY A 156 8.45 16.72 -8.72
N ALA A 157 7.48 15.99 -8.15
CA ALA A 157 6.18 15.79 -8.82
C ALA A 157 5.33 17.06 -8.81
N ALA A 158 4.76 17.43 -9.95
CA ALA A 158 3.80 18.52 -10.06
C ALA A 158 2.39 18.05 -9.67
N THR A 159 1.74 18.80 -8.79
CA THR A 159 0.33 18.62 -8.38
C THR A 159 -0.40 19.97 -8.43
N THR A 160 -1.71 19.98 -8.15
CA THR A 160 -2.50 21.22 -8.13
C THR A 160 -2.10 22.15 -6.98
N THR A 161 -1.62 21.64 -5.87
CA THR A 161 -1.17 22.41 -4.70
C THR A 161 0.36 22.52 -4.57
N SER A 162 1.10 21.81 -5.41
CA SER A 162 2.54 21.96 -5.60
C SER A 162 2.85 22.06 -7.09
N PRO A 163 2.43 23.15 -7.75
CA PRO A 163 2.60 23.33 -9.19
C PRO A 163 4.08 23.55 -9.54
N ALA A 164 4.51 22.96 -10.66
CA ALA A 164 5.80 23.29 -11.25
C ALA A 164 5.74 24.64 -11.96
N GLY A 165 6.84 25.39 -11.93
CA GLY A 165 6.95 26.70 -12.56
C GLY A 165 8.38 27.22 -12.56
N LYS A 166 8.58 28.48 -12.96
CA LYS A 166 9.90 29.11 -13.07
C LYS A 166 10.70 29.02 -11.75
N ASN A 167 10.02 29.15 -10.61
CA ASN A 167 10.61 29.18 -9.28
C ASN A 167 10.23 27.95 -8.40
N SER A 168 9.66 26.90 -8.98
CA SER A 168 9.19 25.75 -8.27
C SER A 168 9.42 24.45 -9.07
N ILE A 169 10.01 23.48 -8.42
CA ILE A 169 10.19 22.12 -8.97
C ILE A 169 8.94 21.24 -8.77
N GLY A 170 7.82 21.79 -8.27
CA GLY A 170 6.70 21.00 -7.78
C GLY A 170 6.90 20.62 -6.31
N GLN A 171 6.69 19.36 -5.95
CA GLN A 171 6.89 18.88 -4.58
C GLN A 171 8.38 18.98 -4.17
N PHE A 172 8.64 19.70 -3.09
CA PHE A 172 10.00 20.00 -2.61
C PHE A 172 10.48 19.11 -1.46
N SER A 173 9.59 18.36 -0.81
CA SER A 173 9.95 17.41 0.24
C SER A 173 9.94 15.96 -0.28
N TRP A 174 10.77 15.11 0.33
CA TRP A 174 10.79 13.69 0.04
C TRP A 174 9.52 12.99 0.54
N LYS A 175 9.11 11.94 -0.17
CA LYS A 175 7.97 11.10 0.19
C LYS A 175 8.15 10.53 1.59
N LYS A 176 7.09 10.63 2.42
CA LYS A 176 7.04 10.02 3.75
C LYS A 176 7.10 8.50 3.65
N ASN A 177 8.02 7.88 4.37
CA ASN A 177 8.18 6.42 4.35
C ASN A 177 7.23 5.74 5.34
N MET A 178 5.97 5.59 4.97
CA MET A 178 4.94 4.99 5.83
C MET A 178 5.21 3.54 6.23
N PRO A 179 5.77 2.66 5.37
CA PRO A 179 6.16 1.32 5.79
C PRO A 179 7.17 1.31 6.94
N GLU A 180 8.16 2.19 6.92
CA GLU A 180 9.14 2.32 8.02
C GLU A 180 8.49 2.86 9.30
N ILE A 181 7.56 3.82 9.18
CA ILE A 181 6.79 4.34 10.33
C ILE A 181 5.93 3.23 10.94
N ALA A 182 5.27 2.41 10.13
CA ALA A 182 4.52 1.26 10.60
C ALA A 182 5.43 0.22 11.27
N ALA A 183 6.59 -0.07 10.69
CA ALA A 183 7.57 -1.00 11.25
C ALA A 183 8.13 -0.52 12.60
N ALA A 184 8.27 0.80 12.79
CA ALA A 184 8.73 1.40 14.04
C ALA A 184 7.75 1.17 15.23
N HIS A 185 6.49 0.81 14.96
CA HIS A 185 5.54 0.38 16.00
C HIS A 185 5.77 -1.08 16.45
N ASN A 186 6.79 -1.77 15.93
CA ASN A 186 7.12 -3.17 16.26
C ASN A 186 5.96 -4.14 16.01
N ILE A 187 5.10 -3.84 15.02
CA ILE A 187 3.99 -4.71 14.65
C ILE A 187 4.48 -6.00 13.96
N PRO A 188 3.70 -7.09 14.04
CA PRO A 188 4.12 -8.40 13.53
C PRO A 188 4.41 -8.42 12.04
N TYR A 189 3.73 -7.60 11.23
CA TYR A 189 3.86 -7.65 9.78
C TYR A 189 3.71 -6.29 9.11
N VAL A 190 4.68 -5.95 8.25
CA VAL A 190 4.64 -4.82 7.32
C VAL A 190 5.08 -5.30 5.94
N ALA A 191 4.45 -4.81 4.87
CA ALA A 191 4.88 -5.12 3.52
C ALA A 191 4.65 -3.96 2.56
N THR A 192 5.49 -3.87 1.52
CA THR A 192 5.23 -3.07 0.32
C THR A 192 4.81 -3.98 -0.82
N ALA A 193 3.88 -3.56 -1.66
CA ALA A 193 3.40 -4.32 -2.81
C ALA A 193 3.09 -3.39 -3.99
N CYS A 194 2.92 -3.96 -5.18
CA CYS A 194 2.58 -3.20 -6.37
C CYS A 194 1.61 -4.01 -7.24
N HIS A 195 0.59 -3.36 -7.80
CA HIS A 195 -0.39 -3.99 -8.69
C HIS A 195 0.23 -4.71 -9.90
N SER A 196 1.43 -4.27 -10.32
CA SER A 196 2.16 -4.89 -11.44
C SER A 196 2.90 -6.19 -11.09
N TYR A 197 2.86 -6.59 -9.81
CA TYR A 197 3.38 -7.85 -9.26
C TYR A 197 2.25 -8.60 -8.54
N PRO A 198 1.26 -9.12 -9.30
CA PRO A 198 -0.01 -9.58 -8.73
C PRO A 198 0.15 -10.71 -7.71
N PHE A 199 1.04 -11.66 -7.94
CA PHE A 199 1.23 -12.81 -7.02
C PHE A 199 1.92 -12.40 -5.72
N ASP A 200 2.91 -11.51 -5.79
CA ASP A 200 3.55 -10.91 -4.63
C ASP A 200 2.55 -10.12 -3.78
N LEU A 201 1.74 -9.28 -4.44
CA LEU A 201 0.68 -8.51 -3.78
C LEU A 201 -0.32 -9.42 -3.07
N MET A 202 -0.86 -10.43 -3.77
CA MET A 202 -1.85 -11.35 -3.22
C MET A 202 -1.29 -12.13 -2.03
N ALA A 203 -0.05 -12.64 -2.14
CA ALA A 203 0.62 -13.37 -1.07
C ALA A 203 0.81 -12.51 0.18
N LYS A 204 1.25 -11.27 0.02
CA LYS A 204 1.46 -10.31 1.12
C LYS A 204 0.17 -9.91 1.81
N VAL A 205 -0.88 -9.62 1.04
CA VAL A 205 -2.20 -9.28 1.62
C VAL A 205 -2.78 -10.47 2.39
N LYS A 206 -2.70 -11.69 1.83
CA LYS A 206 -3.15 -12.90 2.52
C LYS A 206 -2.37 -13.12 3.83
N LYS A 207 -1.05 -12.99 3.79
CA LYS A 207 -0.18 -13.11 4.96
C LYS A 207 -0.48 -12.04 6.02
N ALA A 208 -0.71 -10.79 5.60
CA ALA A 208 -1.10 -9.71 6.49
C ALA A 208 -2.40 -10.03 7.24
N VAL A 209 -3.44 -10.45 6.52
CA VAL A 209 -4.76 -10.76 7.11
C VAL A 209 -4.71 -12.02 7.98
N ASP A 210 -3.87 -12.99 7.68
CA ASP A 210 -3.67 -14.19 8.50
C ASP A 210 -2.76 -13.94 9.74
N THR A 211 -2.03 -12.86 9.76
CA THR A 211 -1.18 -12.48 10.90
C THR A 211 -2.06 -12.12 12.09
N LYS A 212 -1.71 -12.62 13.27
CA LYS A 212 -2.37 -12.24 14.52
C LYS A 212 -1.76 -10.93 15.04
N GLY A 213 -2.62 -9.96 15.34
CA GLY A 213 -2.22 -8.61 15.69
C GLY A 213 -2.23 -7.65 14.49
N PRO A 214 -1.75 -6.42 14.67
CA PRO A 214 -1.80 -5.42 13.61
C PRO A 214 -0.84 -5.75 12.46
N ALA A 215 -1.33 -5.54 11.23
CA ALA A 215 -0.53 -5.68 10.02
C ALA A 215 -0.73 -4.47 9.10
N TYR A 216 0.32 -4.11 8.37
CA TYR A 216 0.29 -2.99 7.44
C TYR A 216 0.80 -3.39 6.05
N VAL A 217 0.04 -3.06 5.00
CA VAL A 217 0.45 -3.27 3.60
C VAL A 217 0.36 -1.97 2.84
N HIS A 218 1.45 -1.55 2.20
CA HIS A 218 1.54 -0.34 1.39
C HIS A 218 1.62 -0.73 -0.09
N ILE A 219 0.60 -0.39 -0.88
CA ILE A 219 0.47 -0.84 -2.26
C ILE A 219 0.60 0.35 -3.21
N LEU A 220 1.66 0.39 -4.02
CA LEU A 220 1.76 1.37 -5.10
C LEU A 220 0.66 1.13 -6.13
N SER A 221 -0.08 2.17 -6.42
CA SER A 221 -1.27 2.17 -7.28
C SER A 221 -1.17 3.26 -8.34
N VAL A 222 -0.63 2.93 -9.51
CA VAL A 222 -0.44 3.91 -10.60
C VAL A 222 -1.75 4.59 -10.97
N CYS A 223 -1.76 5.92 -11.00
CA CYS A 223 -2.89 6.74 -11.43
C CYS A 223 -2.59 7.45 -12.77
N PRO A 224 -3.07 6.97 -13.92
CA PRO A 224 -2.80 7.59 -15.21
C PRO A 224 -3.21 9.06 -15.26
N THR A 225 -4.38 9.38 -14.71
CA THR A 225 -4.93 10.75 -14.67
C THR A 225 -4.03 11.70 -13.89
N GLY A 226 -3.71 11.38 -12.64
CA GLY A 226 -2.88 12.25 -11.79
C GLY A 226 -1.41 12.28 -12.21
N TRP A 227 -0.90 11.18 -12.73
CA TRP A 227 0.48 11.12 -13.22
C TRP A 227 0.63 11.64 -14.65
N ARG A 228 -0.48 12.01 -15.31
CA ARG A 228 -0.54 12.52 -16.68
C ARG A 228 0.18 11.58 -17.64
N SER A 229 -0.21 10.32 -17.62
CA SER A 229 0.39 9.23 -18.42
C SER A 229 -0.68 8.47 -19.21
N ALA A 230 -0.25 7.74 -20.24
CA ALA A 230 -1.14 6.91 -21.03
C ALA A 230 -1.71 5.74 -20.22
N THR A 231 -2.98 5.42 -20.39
CA THR A 231 -3.73 4.43 -19.60
C THR A 231 -3.24 2.99 -19.81
N ASP A 232 -2.67 2.69 -20.97
CA ASP A 232 -2.09 1.39 -21.33
C ASP A 232 -0.70 1.13 -20.71
N THR A 233 -0.07 2.16 -20.15
CA THR A 233 1.27 2.07 -19.58
C THR A 233 1.31 1.71 -18.09
N VAL A 234 0.17 1.54 -17.44
CA VAL A 234 0.03 1.37 -15.97
C VAL A 234 0.87 0.20 -15.44
N ILE A 235 0.80 -0.95 -16.09
CA ILE A 235 1.61 -2.12 -15.67
C ILE A 235 3.10 -1.86 -15.86
N ARG A 236 3.49 -1.22 -16.98
CA ARG A 236 4.88 -0.84 -17.25
C ARG A 236 5.39 0.14 -16.20
N GLN A 237 4.60 1.15 -15.82
CA GLN A 237 4.96 2.12 -14.80
C GLN A 237 5.19 1.48 -13.43
N GLY A 238 4.29 0.61 -12.99
CA GLY A 238 4.47 -0.12 -11.73
C GLY A 238 5.71 -1.03 -11.75
N ARG A 239 6.00 -1.69 -12.88
CA ARG A 239 7.26 -2.46 -13.05
C ARG A 239 8.48 -1.56 -12.99
N LEU A 240 8.47 -0.41 -13.66
CA LEU A 240 9.58 0.55 -13.63
C LEU A 240 9.78 1.13 -12.23
N ALA A 241 8.72 1.44 -11.49
CA ALA A 241 8.85 1.91 -10.11
C ALA A 241 9.67 0.93 -9.24
N VAL A 242 9.41 -0.38 -9.40
CA VAL A 242 10.16 -1.42 -8.68
C VAL A 242 11.59 -1.53 -9.25
N GLN A 243 11.74 -1.67 -10.57
CA GLN A 243 13.05 -1.89 -11.22
C GLN A 243 14.04 -0.74 -11.07
N THR A 244 13.56 0.48 -10.86
CA THR A 244 14.40 1.66 -10.60
C THR A 244 14.69 1.87 -9.11
N GLY A 245 14.09 1.09 -8.21
CA GLY A 245 14.21 1.28 -6.78
C GLY A 245 13.35 2.42 -6.21
N MET A 246 12.56 3.12 -7.04
CA MET A 246 11.64 4.17 -6.57
C MET A 246 10.57 3.61 -5.61
N PHE A 247 10.21 2.34 -5.78
CA PHE A 247 9.28 1.63 -4.90
C PHE A 247 9.74 0.17 -4.70
N PRO A 248 10.67 -0.10 -3.77
CA PRO A 248 11.16 -1.44 -3.52
C PRO A 248 10.10 -2.35 -2.89
N LEU A 249 10.10 -3.63 -3.26
CA LEU A 249 9.19 -4.64 -2.72
C LEU A 249 9.87 -5.47 -1.64
N TYR A 250 9.37 -5.36 -0.42
CA TYR A 250 9.90 -6.07 0.75
C TYR A 250 8.83 -6.38 1.79
N GLU A 251 9.20 -7.18 2.75
CA GLU A 251 8.42 -7.51 3.95
C GLU A 251 9.25 -7.23 5.20
N VAL A 252 8.57 -6.87 6.28
CA VAL A 252 9.13 -6.86 7.64
C VAL A 252 8.28 -7.81 8.47
N VAL A 253 8.88 -8.89 8.95
CA VAL A 253 8.21 -9.90 9.76
C VAL A 253 8.86 -9.94 11.14
N ASN A 254 8.13 -9.53 12.16
CA ASN A 254 8.67 -9.41 13.53
C ASN A 254 10.01 -8.64 13.56
N GLY A 255 10.03 -7.47 12.92
CA GLY A 255 11.21 -6.58 12.84
C GLY A 255 12.29 -7.02 11.84
N GLN A 256 12.13 -8.16 11.16
CA GLN A 256 13.12 -8.66 10.21
C GLN A 256 12.75 -8.34 8.78
N TYR A 257 13.62 -7.63 8.09
CA TYR A 257 13.47 -7.22 6.70
C TYR A 257 13.82 -8.35 5.73
N LYS A 258 13.05 -8.47 4.66
CA LYS A 258 13.29 -9.42 3.57
C LYS A 258 12.86 -8.79 2.25
N MET A 259 13.79 -8.71 1.28
CA MET A 259 13.43 -8.31 -0.08
C MET A 259 12.57 -9.38 -0.74
N SER A 260 11.48 -8.96 -1.39
CA SER A 260 10.63 -9.86 -2.21
C SER A 260 11.11 -9.90 -3.66
N VAL A 261 11.64 -8.77 -4.12
CA VAL A 261 12.28 -8.65 -5.44
C VAL A 261 13.68 -8.13 -5.20
N ASP A 262 14.67 -8.97 -5.42
CA ASP A 262 16.08 -8.61 -5.36
C ASP A 262 16.55 -8.22 -6.77
N LEU A 263 17.10 -7.01 -6.87
CA LEU A 263 17.56 -6.45 -8.13
C LEU A 263 19.09 -6.36 -8.09
N PRO A 264 19.80 -7.12 -8.93
CA PRO A 264 21.26 -7.05 -8.98
C PRO A 264 21.77 -5.68 -9.43
N LYS A 265 20.96 -4.94 -10.19
CA LYS A 265 21.23 -3.57 -10.65
C LYS A 265 19.91 -2.81 -10.83
N LEU A 266 19.85 -1.61 -10.28
CA LEU A 266 18.72 -0.70 -10.51
C LEU A 266 18.76 -0.12 -11.93
N LYS A 267 17.58 0.06 -12.54
CA LYS A 267 17.46 0.86 -13.77
C LYS A 267 17.55 2.35 -13.45
N PRO A 268 17.95 3.18 -14.42
CA PRO A 268 17.93 4.63 -14.23
C PRO A 268 16.54 5.15 -13.87
N VAL A 269 16.42 5.98 -12.83
CA VAL A 269 15.14 6.59 -12.44
C VAL A 269 14.51 7.41 -13.57
N LYS A 270 15.33 7.95 -14.46
CA LYS A 270 14.90 8.68 -15.66
C LYS A 270 13.91 7.87 -16.51
N ASP A 271 14.05 6.53 -16.56
CA ASP A 271 13.15 5.66 -17.33
C ASP A 271 11.74 5.60 -16.75
N TYR A 272 11.62 5.73 -15.43
CA TYR A 272 10.35 5.82 -14.72
C TYR A 272 9.75 7.22 -14.78
N LEU A 273 10.56 8.26 -14.61
CA LEU A 273 10.08 9.65 -14.51
C LEU A 273 9.59 10.18 -15.87
N LYS A 274 10.30 9.90 -16.97
CA LYS A 274 10.00 10.48 -18.29
C LYS A 274 8.68 10.06 -18.91
N ILE A 275 8.09 8.93 -18.48
CA ILE A 275 6.78 8.46 -18.96
C ILE A 275 5.61 9.07 -18.20
N GLN A 276 5.88 9.96 -17.24
CA GLN A 276 4.89 10.61 -16.39
C GLN A 276 4.92 12.13 -16.60
N GLY A 277 3.80 12.70 -17.06
CA GLY A 277 3.72 14.14 -17.34
C GLY A 277 3.95 15.03 -16.12
N ARG A 278 3.73 14.52 -14.89
CA ARG A 278 3.97 15.26 -13.65
C ARG A 278 5.45 15.56 -13.37
N PHE A 279 6.39 14.95 -14.12
CA PHE A 279 7.85 15.18 -14.01
C PHE A 279 8.48 15.83 -15.25
N ARG A 280 7.70 16.25 -16.25
CA ARG A 280 8.23 16.78 -17.53
C ARG A 280 9.15 18.00 -17.38
N HIS A 281 8.98 18.77 -16.30
CA HIS A 281 9.70 20.01 -16.03
C HIS A 281 11.05 19.79 -15.33
N LEU A 282 11.37 18.56 -14.91
CA LEU A 282 12.61 18.30 -14.17
C LEU A 282 13.85 18.42 -15.05
N SER A 283 14.86 19.14 -14.54
CA SER A 283 16.19 19.16 -15.11
C SER A 283 16.95 17.85 -14.86
N ASP A 284 17.99 17.61 -15.68
CA ASP A 284 18.86 16.43 -15.47
C ASP A 284 19.55 16.44 -14.09
N ASP A 285 19.82 17.62 -13.51
CA ASP A 285 20.40 17.72 -12.15
C ASP A 285 19.44 17.26 -11.07
N ILE A 286 18.16 17.64 -11.16
CA ILE A 286 17.13 17.16 -10.24
C ILE A 286 16.91 15.64 -10.40
N ILE A 287 16.92 15.15 -11.64
CA ILE A 287 16.81 13.70 -11.91
C ILE A 287 18.01 12.95 -11.29
N ARG A 288 19.22 13.51 -11.37
CA ARG A 288 20.41 12.95 -10.72
C ARG A 288 20.28 12.93 -9.22
N GLN A 289 19.81 14.02 -8.60
CA GLN A 289 19.53 14.07 -7.16
C GLN A 289 18.53 12.99 -6.73
N ILE A 290 17.49 12.72 -7.54
CA ILE A 290 16.53 11.64 -7.28
C ILE A 290 17.22 10.27 -7.39
N GLN A 291 18.08 10.06 -8.41
CA GLN A 291 18.84 8.82 -8.59
C GLN A 291 19.71 8.51 -7.38
N ASP A 292 20.53 9.48 -6.95
CA ASP A 292 21.45 9.34 -5.82
C ASP A 292 20.69 9.01 -4.52
N ARG A 293 19.55 9.67 -4.29
CA ARG A 293 18.71 9.40 -3.13
C ARG A 293 18.10 8.00 -3.16
N VAL A 294 17.61 7.57 -4.31
CA VAL A 294 17.00 6.23 -4.48
C VAL A 294 18.04 5.15 -4.26
N GLU A 295 19.25 5.30 -4.82
CA GLU A 295 20.33 4.35 -4.62
C GLU A 295 20.72 4.23 -3.13
N LEU A 296 20.86 5.37 -2.46
CA LEU A 296 21.18 5.42 -1.03
C LEU A 296 20.11 4.70 -0.18
N GLU A 297 18.84 5.00 -0.40
CA GLU A 297 17.74 4.37 0.37
C GLU A 297 17.61 2.87 0.04
N TYR A 298 17.83 2.48 -1.20
CA TYR A 298 17.82 1.06 -1.57
C TYR A 298 18.96 0.29 -0.92
N GLN A 299 20.17 0.85 -0.85
CA GLN A 299 21.31 0.24 -0.14
C GLN A 299 21.04 0.07 1.35
N LYS A 300 20.52 1.09 2.03
CA LYS A 300 20.10 1.00 3.44
C LYS A 300 19.08 -0.13 3.67
N LEU A 301 18.14 -0.30 2.74
CA LEU A 301 17.14 -1.37 2.83
C LEU A 301 17.79 -2.76 2.66
N LEU A 302 18.75 -2.92 1.73
CA LEU A 302 19.52 -4.14 1.56
C LEU A 302 20.34 -4.49 2.80
N GLU A 303 20.95 -3.51 3.47
CA GLU A 303 21.69 -3.69 4.72
C GLU A 303 20.76 -4.20 5.84
N LYS A 304 19.58 -3.58 6.00
CA LYS A 304 18.56 -4.06 6.97
C LYS A 304 18.15 -5.50 6.68
N ALA A 305 17.99 -5.88 5.41
CA ALA A 305 17.62 -7.23 5.02
C ALA A 305 18.74 -8.25 5.29
N LYS A 306 20.02 -7.87 5.10
CA LYS A 306 21.19 -8.73 5.41
C LYS A 306 21.32 -8.97 6.91
N ASN A 307 21.26 -7.93 7.73
CA ASN A 307 21.37 -8.03 9.19
C ASN A 307 20.29 -8.94 9.80
N GLY A 308 19.08 -8.93 9.25
CA GLY A 308 18.01 -9.86 9.63
C GLY A 308 18.30 -11.34 9.33
N ILE A 309 19.14 -11.64 8.33
CA ILE A 309 19.54 -13.02 7.98
C ILE A 309 20.64 -13.50 8.91
N GLU A 310 21.61 -12.67 9.26
CA GLU A 310 22.72 -13.00 10.14
C GLU A 310 22.26 -13.26 11.58
N SER A 311 21.33 -12.47 12.11
CA SER A 311 20.75 -12.70 13.44
C SER A 311 20.05 -14.06 13.56
N LYS A 312 19.41 -14.56 12.50
CA LYS A 312 18.82 -15.91 12.46
C LYS A 312 19.86 -17.03 12.42
N ARG A 313 21.00 -16.82 11.76
CA ARG A 313 22.10 -17.81 11.69
C ARG A 313 22.76 -17.99 13.04
N THR A 314 22.95 -16.87 13.77
CA THR A 314 23.56 -16.88 15.12
C THR A 314 22.63 -17.54 16.14
N ALA A 315 21.32 -17.20 16.11
CA ALA A 315 20.32 -17.81 16.99
C ALA A 315 20.09 -19.33 16.76
N ARG A 316 20.37 -19.83 15.54
CA ARG A 316 20.30 -21.28 15.23
C ARG A 316 21.57 -22.06 15.60
N LYS A 317 22.71 -21.39 15.74
CA LYS A 317 23.98 -22.02 16.16
C LYS A 317 24.15 -22.12 17.69
N GLY A 318 23.31 -21.37 18.44
CA GLY A 318 23.30 -21.36 19.90
C GLY A 318 22.21 -22.23 20.54
N LYS A 319 21.49 -23.04 19.73
CA LYS A 319 20.61 -24.11 20.17
C LYS A 319 21.15 -25.45 19.68
#